data_9e9e2424a5789d26188bd1247e37d06a
#
_entry.id   9e9e2424a5789d26188bd1247e37d06a
#
_cell.length_a   1.000
_cell.length_b   1.000
_cell.length_c   1.000
_cell.angle_alpha   90.00
_cell.angle_beta   90.00
_cell.angle_gamma   90.00
#
_symmetry.space_group_name_H-M   'P 1'
#
loop_
_entity.id
_entity.type
_entity.pdbx_description
1 polymer ?
#
loop_
_entity_poly.entity_id
_entity_poly.type
_entity_poly.pdbx_seq_one_letter_code
_entity_poly.pdbx_strand_id
1 'polypeptide(L)'
;MREMIKLFLSVALFSACSGGLLATIQNGTKDRIEYQQLKFVKGPAIQQILEGCSNDPLVDRFKIIDGDKERSFFVGEFDGKRSTVAFESFGKGFGGNIGVIVAVNLENDNIVGIGITTHSETPGVGSRAKTDPAFSSQFKGKSIKEPFKVKADGGQIDAVTGATVTSRGVCGAVIDSAEIYMRLKSKIMEKIKT
;
A
#
# COMPACT_ATOMS: atom_id res chain seq x y z
N MET A 1 35.29 -39.31 -4.44
CA MET A 1 35.55 -37.94 -4.00
C MET A 1 35.66 -36.95 -5.18
N ARG A 2 36.53 -37.14 -6.16
CA ARG A 2 36.70 -36.18 -7.29
C ARG A 2 35.42 -35.94 -8.07
N GLU A 3 34.60 -36.93 -8.36
CA GLU A 3 33.32 -36.76 -9.10
C GLU A 3 32.27 -36.02 -8.28
N MET A 4 32.19 -36.22 -6.97
CA MET A 4 31.32 -35.49 -6.09
C MET A 4 31.70 -34.01 -6.01
N ILE A 5 33.01 -33.70 -5.97
CA ILE A 5 33.51 -32.33 -5.99
C ILE A 5 33.16 -31.63 -7.33
N LYS A 6 33.30 -32.32 -8.46
CA LYS A 6 32.93 -31.79 -9.78
C LYS A 6 31.44 -31.47 -9.84
N LEU A 7 30.58 -32.40 -9.38
CA LEU A 7 29.13 -32.18 -9.31
C LEU A 7 28.79 -30.99 -8.43
N PHE A 8 29.39 -30.90 -7.24
CA PHE A 8 29.18 -29.75 -6.33
C PHE A 8 29.59 -28.44 -6.99
N LEU A 9 30.77 -28.37 -7.60
CA LEU A 9 31.25 -27.17 -8.29
C LEU A 9 30.35 -26.78 -9.46
N SER A 10 29.88 -27.76 -10.24
CA SER A 10 28.96 -27.50 -11.36
C SER A 10 27.66 -26.91 -10.87
N VAL A 11 27.02 -27.48 -9.83
CA VAL A 11 25.77 -26.97 -9.27
C VAL A 11 25.99 -25.59 -8.66
N ALA A 12 27.08 -25.39 -7.93
CA ALA A 12 27.41 -24.09 -7.33
C ALA A 12 27.60 -23.00 -8.41
N LEU A 13 28.30 -23.32 -9.50
CA LEU A 13 28.54 -22.43 -10.62
C LEU A 13 27.22 -22.05 -11.32
N PHE A 14 26.37 -23.02 -11.64
CA PHE A 14 25.06 -22.76 -12.25
C PHE A 14 24.17 -21.95 -11.35
N SER A 15 24.15 -22.24 -10.05
CA SER A 15 23.36 -21.47 -9.08
C SER A 15 23.84 -20.01 -8.95
N ALA A 16 25.17 -19.82 -8.92
CA ALA A 16 25.77 -18.49 -8.87
C ALA A 16 25.48 -17.68 -10.15
N CYS A 17 25.61 -18.29 -11.33
CA CYS A 17 25.29 -17.66 -12.61
C CYS A 17 23.80 -17.29 -12.68
N SER A 18 22.91 -18.21 -12.33
CA SER A 18 21.46 -17.96 -12.35
C SER A 18 21.06 -16.88 -11.35
N GLY A 19 21.58 -16.93 -10.13
CA GLY A 19 21.32 -15.91 -9.10
C GLY A 19 21.87 -14.54 -9.49
N GLY A 20 23.09 -14.50 -10.04
CA GLY A 20 23.71 -13.27 -10.53
C GLY A 20 22.94 -12.64 -11.69
N LEU A 21 22.49 -13.46 -12.65
CA LEU A 21 21.67 -12.98 -13.77
C LEU A 21 20.34 -12.40 -13.28
N LEU A 22 19.63 -13.12 -12.40
CA LEU A 22 18.37 -12.66 -11.80
C LEU A 22 18.56 -11.35 -11.04
N ALA A 23 19.58 -11.24 -10.20
CA ALA A 23 19.88 -10.03 -9.44
C ALA A 23 20.18 -8.83 -10.36
N THR A 24 20.93 -9.05 -11.43
CA THR A 24 21.28 -8.01 -12.42
C THR A 24 20.03 -7.52 -13.13
N ILE A 25 19.18 -8.42 -13.61
CA ILE A 25 17.92 -8.08 -14.26
C ILE A 25 17.00 -7.31 -13.29
N GLN A 26 16.83 -7.81 -12.06
CA GLN A 26 15.99 -7.18 -11.05
C GLN A 26 16.47 -5.76 -10.73
N ASN A 27 17.77 -5.56 -10.53
CA ASN A 27 18.33 -4.23 -10.26
C ASN A 27 18.19 -3.30 -11.47
N GLY A 28 18.44 -3.78 -12.68
CA GLY A 28 18.33 -2.98 -13.90
C GLY A 28 16.91 -2.62 -14.30
N THR A 29 15.90 -3.37 -13.80
CA THR A 29 14.50 -3.13 -14.13
C THR A 29 13.71 -2.49 -12.99
N LYS A 30 14.31 -2.30 -11.80
CA LYS A 30 13.65 -1.82 -10.60
C LYS A 30 12.86 -0.52 -10.81
N ASP A 31 13.50 0.49 -11.38
CA ASP A 31 12.87 1.80 -11.62
C ASP A 31 11.71 1.71 -12.61
N ARG A 32 11.86 0.84 -13.61
CA ARG A 32 10.81 0.60 -14.61
C ARG A 32 9.62 -0.12 -14.01
N ILE A 33 9.86 -1.10 -13.14
CA ILE A 33 8.82 -1.81 -12.39
C ILE A 33 8.09 -0.84 -11.44
N GLU A 34 8.82 0.00 -10.69
CA GLU A 34 8.25 1.00 -9.78
C GLU A 34 7.34 1.97 -10.55
N TYR A 35 7.80 2.47 -11.71
CA TYR A 35 7.00 3.34 -12.57
C TYR A 35 5.73 2.64 -13.09
N GLN A 36 5.84 1.40 -13.56
CA GLN A 36 4.70 0.63 -14.05
C GLN A 36 3.69 0.33 -12.93
N GLN A 37 4.17 -0.06 -11.76
CA GLN A 37 3.32 -0.26 -10.59
C GLN A 37 2.61 1.03 -10.17
N LEU A 38 3.33 2.15 -10.17
CA LEU A 38 2.72 3.43 -9.88
C LEU A 38 1.62 3.76 -10.89
N LYS A 39 1.89 3.61 -12.19
CA LYS A 39 0.96 4.01 -13.24
C LYS A 39 -0.29 3.12 -13.33
N PHE A 40 -0.12 1.79 -13.23
CA PHE A 40 -1.19 0.84 -13.55
C PHE A 40 -1.80 0.15 -12.33
N VAL A 41 -1.13 0.15 -11.19
CA VAL A 41 -1.61 -0.55 -9.99
C VAL A 41 -2.05 0.45 -8.92
N LYS A 42 -1.18 1.38 -8.56
CA LYS A 42 -1.44 2.35 -7.48
C LYS A 42 -2.17 3.59 -7.98
N GLY A 43 -1.82 4.06 -9.18
CA GLY A 43 -2.34 5.30 -9.76
C GLY A 43 -3.86 5.36 -9.83
N PRO A 44 -4.54 4.35 -10.38
CA PRO A 44 -6.00 4.34 -10.43
C PRO A 44 -6.64 4.48 -9.04
N ALA A 45 -6.11 3.77 -8.03
CA ALA A 45 -6.61 3.87 -6.66
C ALA A 45 -6.35 5.25 -6.05
N ILE A 46 -5.17 5.83 -6.27
CA ILE A 46 -4.82 7.17 -5.78
C ILE A 46 -5.75 8.22 -6.41
N GLN A 47 -5.92 8.18 -7.72
CA GLN A 47 -6.78 9.13 -8.45
C GLN A 47 -8.25 9.02 -8.02
N GLN A 48 -8.74 7.80 -7.80
CA GLN A 48 -10.11 7.58 -7.30
C GLN A 48 -10.32 8.13 -5.89
N ILE A 49 -9.34 7.93 -4.99
CA ILE A 49 -9.45 8.38 -3.59
C ILE A 49 -9.30 9.90 -3.49
N LEU A 50 -8.44 10.49 -4.32
CA LEU A 50 -8.18 11.93 -4.38
C LEU A 50 -8.96 12.60 -5.53
N GLU A 51 -10.11 12.02 -5.91
CA GLU A 51 -10.97 12.61 -6.93
C GLU A 51 -11.39 14.04 -6.53
N GLY A 52 -11.26 14.97 -7.47
CA GLY A 52 -11.55 16.39 -7.25
C GLY A 52 -10.37 17.21 -6.71
N CYS A 53 -9.17 16.63 -6.54
CA CYS A 53 -7.98 17.43 -6.26
C CYS A 53 -7.59 18.29 -7.47
N SER A 54 -7.04 19.48 -7.21
CA SER A 54 -6.63 20.44 -8.25
C SER A 54 -5.28 20.12 -8.87
N ASN A 55 -4.46 19.30 -8.19
CA ASN A 55 -3.13 18.87 -8.64
C ASN A 55 -3.14 17.44 -9.20
N ASP A 56 -2.03 17.00 -9.80
CA ASP A 56 -1.80 15.59 -10.13
C ASP A 56 -1.05 14.90 -9.00
N PRO A 57 -1.73 14.07 -8.18
CA PRO A 57 -1.10 13.42 -7.03
C PRO A 57 -0.03 12.40 -7.42
N LEU A 58 0.02 11.93 -8.66
CA LEU A 58 1.08 11.02 -9.13
C LEU A 58 2.39 11.76 -9.41
N VAL A 59 2.31 13.04 -9.75
CA VAL A 59 3.45 13.94 -9.95
C VAL A 59 3.84 14.60 -8.64
N ASP A 60 2.86 15.12 -7.90
CA ASP A 60 3.05 15.81 -6.63
C ASP A 60 3.19 14.81 -5.49
N ARG A 61 4.37 14.27 -5.36
CA ARG A 61 4.74 13.26 -4.38
C ARG A 61 6.12 13.49 -3.80
N PHE A 62 6.32 13.01 -2.59
CA PHE A 62 7.62 13.01 -1.94
C PHE A 62 7.87 11.68 -1.23
N LYS A 63 9.12 11.44 -0.89
CA LYS A 63 9.54 10.24 -0.18
C LYS A 63 10.07 10.60 1.21
N ILE A 64 9.77 9.78 2.20
CA ILE A 64 10.30 9.88 3.55
C ILE A 64 10.94 8.54 3.92
N ILE A 65 12.11 8.61 4.53
CA ILE A 65 12.79 7.43 5.09
C ILE A 65 12.18 7.13 6.47
N ASP A 66 11.62 5.92 6.60
CA ASP A 66 11.01 5.37 7.81
C ASP A 66 11.80 4.12 8.24
N GLY A 67 12.82 4.32 9.08
CA GLY A 67 13.80 3.28 9.36
C GLY A 67 14.60 2.91 8.13
N ASP A 68 14.57 1.61 7.75
CA ASP A 68 15.25 1.08 6.56
C ASP A 68 14.38 1.13 5.29
N LYS A 69 13.15 1.67 5.37
CA LYS A 69 12.21 1.71 4.27
C LYS A 69 11.97 3.12 3.76
N GLU A 70 12.02 3.28 2.45
CA GLU A 70 11.59 4.50 1.78
C GLU A 70 10.10 4.40 1.47
N ARG A 71 9.31 5.39 1.94
CA ARG A 71 7.86 5.45 1.72
C ARG A 71 7.49 6.63 0.85
N SER A 72 6.66 6.39 -0.15
CA SER A 72 6.11 7.44 -1.03
C SER A 72 4.81 7.99 -0.46
N PHE A 73 4.71 9.30 -0.44
CA PHE A 73 3.53 10.06 -0.03
C PHE A 73 3.03 10.88 -1.22
N PHE A 74 1.76 10.77 -1.53
CA PHE A 74 1.08 11.44 -2.64
C PHE A 74 0.24 12.58 -2.09
N VAL A 75 0.38 13.77 -2.63
CA VAL A 75 -0.29 14.97 -2.12
C VAL A 75 -1.55 15.24 -2.91
N GLY A 76 -2.67 15.45 -2.21
CA GLY A 76 -3.90 15.95 -2.77
C GLY A 76 -4.11 17.42 -2.36
N GLU A 77 -4.32 18.29 -3.35
CA GLU A 77 -4.63 19.68 -3.15
C GLU A 77 -6.13 19.91 -3.38
N PHE A 78 -6.81 20.44 -2.36
CA PHE A 78 -8.22 20.80 -2.41
C PHE A 78 -8.37 22.26 -2.03
N ASP A 79 -9.14 23.02 -2.82
CA ASP A 79 -9.37 24.46 -2.64
C ASP A 79 -8.07 25.28 -2.50
N GLY A 80 -7.04 24.90 -3.29
CA GLY A 80 -5.73 25.55 -3.27
C GLY A 80 -4.87 25.25 -2.04
N LYS A 81 -5.28 24.26 -1.23
CA LYS A 81 -4.52 23.81 -0.05
C LYS A 81 -4.06 22.37 -0.20
N ARG A 82 -2.80 22.11 0.05
CA ARG A 82 -2.22 20.77 0.18
C ARG A 82 -2.63 20.15 1.52
N SER A 83 -3.89 19.74 1.61
CA SER A 83 -4.53 19.33 2.86
C SER A 83 -4.63 17.81 3.03
N THR A 84 -4.31 17.04 2.01
CA THR A 84 -4.50 15.58 2.03
C THR A 84 -3.22 14.87 1.60
N VAL A 85 -2.91 13.77 2.26
CA VAL A 85 -1.80 12.90 1.91
C VAL A 85 -2.27 11.45 1.79
N ALA A 86 -1.87 10.77 0.71
CA ALA A 86 -2.14 9.35 0.52
C ALA A 86 -0.82 8.56 0.54
N PHE A 87 -0.82 7.39 1.16
CA PHE A 87 0.34 6.51 1.23
C PHE A 87 -0.08 5.07 1.40
N GLU A 88 0.82 4.13 1.10
CA GLU A 88 0.53 2.70 1.12
C GLU A 88 0.98 2.06 2.42
N SER A 89 0.13 1.18 2.94
CA SER A 89 0.41 0.26 4.04
C SER A 89 -0.02 -1.16 3.67
N PHE A 90 0.28 -2.14 4.51
CA PHE A 90 0.03 -3.54 4.21
C PHE A 90 -0.64 -4.24 5.39
N GLY A 91 -1.59 -5.12 5.06
CA GLY A 91 -2.21 -6.01 6.03
C GLY A 91 -2.19 -7.46 5.54
N LYS A 92 -2.37 -8.40 6.45
CA LYS A 92 -2.32 -9.83 6.14
C LYS A 92 -3.71 -10.35 5.80
N GLY A 93 -3.94 -10.67 4.53
CA GLY A 93 -5.16 -11.31 4.04
C GLY A 93 -5.10 -12.84 4.07
N PHE A 94 -5.99 -13.48 3.32
CA PHE A 94 -6.05 -14.94 3.19
C PHE A 94 -4.96 -15.47 2.23
N GLY A 95 -4.85 -14.86 1.04
CA GLY A 95 -3.89 -15.26 0.01
C GLY A 95 -2.50 -14.63 0.16
N GLY A 96 -2.28 -13.78 1.16
CA GLY A 96 -1.02 -13.07 1.39
C GLY A 96 -1.21 -11.63 1.84
N ASN A 97 -0.20 -10.80 1.59
CA ASN A 97 -0.29 -9.39 1.93
C ASN A 97 -1.25 -8.64 0.99
N ILE A 98 -2.02 -7.75 1.58
CA ILE A 98 -2.91 -6.82 0.86
C ILE A 98 -2.31 -5.43 1.00
N GLY A 99 -2.00 -4.80 -0.14
CA GLY A 99 -1.59 -3.39 -0.18
C GLY A 99 -2.82 -2.48 -0.17
N VAL A 100 -2.84 -1.51 0.71
CA VAL A 100 -3.91 -0.53 0.85
C VAL A 100 -3.31 0.86 0.83
N ILE A 101 -3.80 1.71 -0.07
CA ILE A 101 -3.54 3.16 0.00
C ILE A 101 -4.60 3.77 0.89
N VAL A 102 -4.14 4.58 1.83
CA VAL A 102 -5.00 5.34 2.74
C VAL A 102 -4.71 6.82 2.54
N ALA A 103 -5.74 7.60 2.26
CA ALA A 103 -5.64 9.05 2.18
C ALA A 103 -6.18 9.68 3.47
N VAL A 104 -5.40 10.58 4.06
CA VAL A 104 -5.69 11.24 5.33
C VAL A 104 -5.69 12.75 5.14
N ASN A 105 -6.72 13.41 5.64
CA ASN A 105 -6.76 14.86 5.72
C ASN A 105 -5.92 15.32 6.91
N LEU A 106 -4.96 16.22 6.65
CA LEU A 106 -3.96 16.66 7.62
C LEU A 106 -4.50 17.66 8.67
N GLU A 107 -5.64 18.29 8.38
CA GLU A 107 -6.23 19.28 9.27
C GLU A 107 -7.01 18.62 10.43
N ASN A 108 -7.71 17.51 10.12
CA ASN A 108 -8.61 16.85 11.08
C ASN A 108 -8.26 15.38 11.38
N ASP A 109 -7.20 14.84 10.77
CA ASP A 109 -6.77 13.45 10.90
C ASP A 109 -7.83 12.42 10.45
N ASN A 110 -8.77 12.81 9.58
CA ASN A 110 -9.79 11.90 9.08
C ASN A 110 -9.35 11.23 7.78
N ILE A 111 -9.80 9.99 7.60
CA ILE A 111 -9.60 9.23 6.36
C ILE A 111 -10.50 9.84 5.29
N VAL A 112 -9.90 10.29 4.19
CA VAL A 112 -10.59 10.77 2.98
C VAL A 112 -11.11 9.59 2.17
N GLY A 113 -10.34 8.51 2.12
CA GLY A 113 -10.70 7.27 1.46
C GLY A 113 -9.59 6.24 1.57
N ILE A 114 -9.93 5.01 1.21
CA ILE A 114 -8.98 3.91 1.06
C ILE A 114 -9.13 3.24 -0.30
N GLY A 115 -8.04 2.65 -0.80
CA GLY A 115 -8.06 1.85 -2.04
C GLY A 115 -7.11 0.68 -1.96
N ILE A 116 -7.59 -0.50 -2.35
CA ILE A 116 -6.77 -1.71 -2.36
C ILE A 116 -5.95 -1.74 -3.66
N THR A 117 -4.64 -1.85 -3.55
CA THR A 117 -3.70 -1.83 -4.67
C THR A 117 -3.34 -3.24 -5.12
N THR A 118 -2.65 -3.97 -4.26
CA THR A 118 -2.13 -5.32 -4.55
C THR A 118 -2.74 -6.35 -3.61
N HIS A 119 -3.05 -7.52 -4.13
CA HIS A 119 -3.51 -8.65 -3.34
C HIS A 119 -3.35 -9.96 -4.13
N SER A 120 -3.29 -11.07 -3.42
CA SER A 120 -3.32 -12.44 -3.96
C SER A 120 -4.58 -13.19 -3.48
N GLU A 121 -5.65 -12.45 -3.22
CA GLU A 121 -6.91 -13.00 -2.71
C GLU A 121 -7.67 -13.77 -3.80
N THR A 122 -8.52 -14.72 -3.39
CA THR A 122 -9.34 -15.54 -4.29
C THR A 122 -10.24 -14.68 -5.18
N PRO A 123 -10.17 -14.83 -6.51
CA PRO A 123 -11.05 -14.13 -7.44
C PRO A 123 -12.54 -14.33 -7.13
N GLY A 124 -13.35 -13.28 -7.21
CA GLY A 124 -14.80 -13.32 -6.94
C GLY A 124 -15.18 -13.44 -5.45
N VAL A 125 -14.21 -13.69 -4.55
CA VAL A 125 -14.44 -13.79 -3.11
C VAL A 125 -13.67 -12.69 -2.39
N GLY A 126 -12.39 -12.88 -2.08
CA GLY A 126 -11.56 -11.89 -1.42
C GLY A 126 -11.24 -10.67 -2.29
N SER A 127 -11.10 -10.85 -3.60
CA SER A 127 -10.91 -9.75 -4.54
C SER A 127 -12.06 -8.73 -4.56
N ARG A 128 -13.25 -9.10 -4.06
CA ARG A 128 -14.38 -8.17 -3.90
C ARG A 128 -14.08 -7.02 -2.94
N ALA A 129 -13.16 -7.20 -1.99
CA ALA A 129 -12.74 -6.11 -1.12
C ALA A 129 -12.18 -4.91 -1.92
N LYS A 130 -11.54 -5.17 -3.08
CA LYS A 130 -11.04 -4.14 -3.99
C LYS A 130 -12.13 -3.54 -4.88
N THR A 131 -13.11 -4.33 -5.30
CA THR A 131 -14.09 -3.93 -6.32
C THR A 131 -15.43 -3.48 -5.74
N ASP A 132 -15.68 -3.71 -4.45
CA ASP A 132 -16.91 -3.32 -3.78
C ASP A 132 -16.76 -1.93 -3.12
N PRO A 133 -17.36 -0.87 -3.71
CA PRO A 133 -17.30 0.47 -3.16
C PRO A 133 -17.95 0.58 -1.78
N ALA A 134 -18.96 -0.27 -1.49
CA ALA A 134 -19.64 -0.25 -0.20
C ALA A 134 -18.69 -0.67 0.93
N PHE A 135 -17.73 -1.53 0.66
CA PHE A 135 -16.73 -1.92 1.64
C PHE A 135 -15.75 -0.78 1.95
N SER A 136 -15.15 -0.19 0.91
CA SER A 136 -14.13 0.87 1.09
C SER A 136 -14.72 2.16 1.63
N SER A 137 -15.97 2.48 1.31
CA SER A 137 -16.65 3.70 1.79
C SER A 137 -16.87 3.74 3.30
N GLN A 138 -16.88 2.59 3.97
CA GLN A 138 -17.06 2.51 5.42
C GLN A 138 -15.92 3.18 6.22
N PHE A 139 -14.78 3.38 5.61
CA PHE A 139 -13.61 4.01 6.24
C PHE A 139 -13.61 5.54 6.08
N LYS A 140 -14.32 6.06 5.08
CA LYS A 140 -14.36 7.48 4.76
C LYS A 140 -14.95 8.31 5.90
N GLY A 141 -14.31 9.43 6.24
CA GLY A 141 -14.75 10.36 7.27
C GLY A 141 -14.43 9.93 8.71
N LYS A 142 -13.95 8.69 8.91
CA LYS A 142 -13.52 8.20 10.23
C LYS A 142 -12.15 8.74 10.60
N SER A 143 -11.90 8.95 11.89
CA SER A 143 -10.57 9.32 12.35
C SER A 143 -9.59 8.17 12.09
N ILE A 144 -8.40 8.49 11.57
CA ILE A 144 -7.34 7.49 11.37
C ILE A 144 -6.93 6.79 12.68
N LYS A 145 -7.26 7.39 13.83
CA LYS A 145 -6.92 6.88 15.17
C LYS A 145 -7.93 5.86 15.71
N GLU A 146 -9.05 5.64 15.00
CA GLU A 146 -10.04 4.67 15.44
C GLU A 146 -9.54 3.22 15.36
N PRO A 147 -10.00 2.33 16.23
CA PRO A 147 -9.66 0.92 16.17
C PRO A 147 -10.47 0.22 15.07
N PHE A 148 -9.92 0.13 13.87
CA PHE A 148 -10.57 -0.51 12.73
C PHE A 148 -10.60 -2.02 12.89
N LYS A 149 -11.78 -2.57 13.13
CA LYS A 149 -12.06 -4.01 13.21
C LYS A 149 -13.35 -4.35 12.48
N VAL A 150 -13.44 -5.57 11.98
CA VAL A 150 -14.70 -6.08 11.41
C VAL A 150 -15.72 -6.33 12.54
N LYS A 151 -17.02 -6.24 12.22
CA LYS A 151 -18.10 -6.47 13.18
C LYS A 151 -18.03 -7.83 13.88
N ALA A 152 -17.57 -8.87 13.16
CA ALA A 152 -17.35 -10.20 13.73
C ALA A 152 -16.33 -10.21 14.89
N ASP A 153 -15.45 -9.22 14.97
CA ASP A 153 -14.43 -9.04 16.02
C ASP A 153 -14.78 -7.89 16.98
N GLY A 154 -16.05 -7.50 17.04
CA GLY A 154 -16.53 -6.42 17.91
C GLY A 154 -16.23 -5.01 17.38
N GLY A 155 -15.87 -4.86 16.11
CA GLY A 155 -15.64 -3.56 15.47
C GLY A 155 -16.88 -3.02 14.75
N GLN A 156 -16.66 -2.07 13.85
CA GLN A 156 -17.71 -1.35 13.15
C GLN A 156 -17.71 -1.53 11.62
N ILE A 157 -16.75 -2.29 11.07
CA ILE A 157 -16.64 -2.50 9.63
C ILE A 157 -17.39 -3.78 9.23
N ASP A 158 -18.31 -3.67 8.29
CA ASP A 158 -18.96 -4.82 7.68
C ASP A 158 -17.97 -5.55 6.77
N ALA A 159 -17.71 -6.81 7.07
CA ALA A 159 -16.83 -7.61 6.25
C ALA A 159 -17.50 -7.95 4.90
N VAL A 160 -16.70 -8.07 3.85
CA VAL A 160 -17.15 -8.62 2.58
C VAL A 160 -17.63 -10.05 2.80
N THR A 161 -18.85 -10.37 2.36
CA THR A 161 -19.47 -11.69 2.53
C THR A 161 -18.58 -12.79 1.95
N GLY A 162 -18.24 -13.77 2.76
CA GLY A 162 -17.34 -14.87 2.41
C GLY A 162 -15.85 -14.52 2.45
N ALA A 163 -15.47 -13.27 2.76
CA ALA A 163 -14.07 -12.81 2.75
C ALA A 163 -13.69 -12.07 4.06
N THR A 164 -14.06 -12.62 5.20
CA THR A 164 -13.80 -12.01 6.51
C THR A 164 -12.30 -11.87 6.80
N VAL A 165 -11.48 -12.84 6.40
CA VAL A 165 -10.01 -12.78 6.60
C VAL A 165 -9.40 -11.65 5.77
N THR A 166 -9.83 -11.50 4.51
CA THR A 166 -9.43 -10.37 3.65
C THR A 166 -9.82 -9.04 4.27
N SER A 167 -11.06 -8.93 4.77
CA SER A 167 -11.57 -7.72 5.41
C SER A 167 -10.80 -7.36 6.68
N ARG A 168 -10.41 -8.35 7.49
CA ARG A 168 -9.49 -8.17 8.63
C ARG A 168 -8.13 -7.66 8.17
N GLY A 169 -7.62 -8.19 7.05
CA GLY A 169 -6.36 -7.75 6.46
C GLY A 169 -6.41 -6.28 6.05
N VAL A 170 -7.50 -5.82 5.45
CA VAL A 170 -7.68 -4.39 5.10
C VAL A 170 -7.76 -3.53 6.37
N CYS A 171 -8.53 -3.93 7.38
CA CYS A 171 -8.56 -3.23 8.66
C CYS A 171 -7.16 -3.14 9.30
N GLY A 172 -6.39 -4.25 9.25
CA GLY A 172 -5.01 -4.28 9.73
C GLY A 172 -4.09 -3.31 8.97
N ALA A 173 -4.24 -3.19 7.65
CA ALA A 173 -3.50 -2.23 6.86
C ALA A 173 -3.86 -0.78 7.25
N VAL A 174 -5.14 -0.48 7.52
CA VAL A 174 -5.54 0.85 7.98
C VAL A 174 -4.96 1.17 9.37
N ILE A 175 -4.90 0.20 10.27
CA ILE A 175 -4.24 0.36 11.58
C ILE A 175 -2.72 0.61 11.40
N ASP A 176 -2.04 -0.17 10.56
CA ASP A 176 -0.62 0.06 10.25
C ASP A 176 -0.40 1.46 9.65
N SER A 177 -1.33 1.92 8.79
CA SER A 177 -1.27 3.28 8.25
C SER A 177 -1.41 4.36 9.34
N ALA A 178 -2.24 4.13 10.36
CA ALA A 178 -2.35 5.05 11.50
C ALA A 178 -1.03 5.18 12.24
N GLU A 179 -0.35 4.07 12.51
CA GLU A 179 0.95 4.06 13.18
C GLU A 179 2.02 4.78 12.36
N ILE A 180 2.08 4.52 11.05
CA ILE A 180 2.99 5.20 10.12
C ILE A 180 2.71 6.70 10.11
N TYR A 181 1.44 7.09 9.96
CA TYR A 181 1.03 8.49 9.91
C TYR A 181 1.39 9.24 11.20
N MET A 182 1.06 8.70 12.35
CA MET A 182 1.35 9.33 13.64
C MET A 182 2.85 9.51 13.86
N ARG A 183 3.65 8.51 13.49
CA ARG A 183 5.12 8.56 13.61
C ARG A 183 5.76 9.58 12.67
N LEU A 184 5.22 9.72 11.46
CA LEU A 184 5.80 10.56 10.41
C LEU A 184 5.09 11.91 10.23
N LYS A 185 4.02 12.20 10.97
CA LYS A 185 3.18 13.41 10.80
C LYS A 185 3.99 14.71 10.75
N SER A 186 4.96 14.89 11.64
CA SER A 186 5.80 16.09 11.67
C SER A 186 6.61 16.25 10.38
N LYS A 187 7.22 15.17 9.88
CA LYS A 187 8.01 15.17 8.63
C LYS A 187 7.11 15.38 7.40
N ILE A 188 5.90 14.81 7.41
CA ILE A 188 4.91 15.01 6.35
C ILE A 188 4.50 16.48 6.27
N MET A 189 4.17 17.09 7.42
CA MET A 189 3.78 18.50 7.50
C MET A 189 4.89 19.46 7.06
N GLU A 190 6.14 19.15 7.35
CA GLU A 190 7.30 19.91 6.90
C GLU A 190 7.43 19.87 5.36
N LYS A 191 7.34 18.67 4.77
CA LYS A 191 7.46 18.47 3.31
C LYS A 191 6.32 19.08 2.51
N ILE A 192 5.14 19.20 3.07
CA ILE A 192 3.97 19.79 2.39
C ILE A 192 4.03 21.32 2.37
N LYS A 193 4.70 21.94 3.34
CA LYS A 193 4.89 23.40 3.42
C LYS A 193 5.97 23.93 2.48
N THR A 194 6.83 23.06 1.98
CA THR A 194 7.91 23.37 1.05
C THR A 194 7.43 23.23 -0.38
#